data_36c86900cf3a4ce01c06ca026b9b6ea5
#
_entry.id   36c86900cf3a4ce01c06ca026b9b6ea5
#
_cell.length_a   1.000
_cell.length_b   1.000
_cell.length_c   1.000
_cell.angle_alpha   90.00
_cell.angle_beta   90.00
_cell.angle_gamma   90.00
#
_symmetry.space_group_name_H-M   'P 1'
#
loop_
_entity.id
_entity.type
_entity.pdbx_description
1 polymer ?
#
loop_
_entity_poly.entity_id
_entity_poly.type
_entity_poly.pdbx_seq_one_letter_code
_entity_poly.pdbx_strand_id
1 'polypeptide(L)'
;CSTGIGGPSAVIAMEELHNIGADTFIRVGTCGGIALQVKSDDVVIATGAVRHEGASREYAPIEFPAVSDYQVQEALVQAAKNLGKPWHAGVVQCKDSFYGQHSPARMPVAQELLYKWEAWKRLGVLASEMESAALFCCAAALGVRCGSCFHVIWNQEREAAGLDQTESHDLTAALDVGIEAVKLLIQADRANQN
;
A
#
# COMPACT_ATOMS: atom_id res chain seq x y z
N CYS A 1 7.29 13.31 4.87
CA CYS A 1 6.48 13.74 6.02
C CYS A 1 5.72 12.56 6.61
N SER A 2 5.25 12.67 7.84
CA SER A 2 4.33 11.70 8.46
C SER A 2 2.91 12.22 8.34
N THR A 3 1.98 11.34 7.93
CA THR A 3 0.57 11.70 7.71
C THR A 3 -0.38 11.12 8.77
N GLY A 4 0.14 10.38 9.75
CA GLY A 4 -0.68 9.61 10.69
C GLY A 4 -1.27 8.36 10.03
N ILE A 5 -2.52 8.02 10.36
CA ILE A 5 -3.21 6.80 9.90
C ILE A 5 -4.47 7.18 9.13
N GLY A 6 -4.70 6.49 8.02
CA GLY A 6 -5.94 6.53 7.26
C GLY A 6 -5.92 7.43 6.03
N GLY A 7 -6.75 7.06 5.06
CA GLY A 7 -6.88 7.76 3.78
C GLY A 7 -7.12 9.26 3.90
N PRO A 8 -8.06 9.75 4.73
CA PRO A 8 -8.36 11.19 4.82
C PRO A 8 -7.16 12.03 5.20
N SER A 9 -6.35 11.62 6.19
CA SER A 9 -5.15 12.39 6.58
C SER A 9 -4.06 12.35 5.50
N ALA A 10 -3.93 11.21 4.81
CA ALA A 10 -2.93 11.03 3.77
C ALA A 10 -3.23 11.88 2.53
N VAL A 11 -4.49 11.95 2.10
CA VAL A 11 -4.86 12.78 0.94
C VAL A 11 -4.78 14.27 1.22
N ILE A 12 -5.08 14.73 2.44
CA ILE A 12 -4.84 16.13 2.84
C ILE A 12 -3.36 16.48 2.67
N ALA A 13 -2.46 15.61 3.17
CA ALA A 13 -1.02 15.84 3.02
C ALA A 13 -0.58 15.83 1.55
N MET A 14 -1.15 14.96 0.70
CA MET A 14 -0.85 14.92 -0.73
C MET A 14 -1.28 16.22 -1.43
N GLU A 15 -2.48 16.71 -1.18
CA GLU A 15 -3.00 17.98 -1.70
C GLU A 15 -2.12 19.17 -1.30
N GLU A 16 -1.77 19.27 -0.03
CA GLU A 16 -0.90 20.35 0.49
C GLU A 16 0.50 20.30 -0.15
N LEU A 17 1.08 19.12 -0.30
CA LEU A 17 2.38 18.96 -0.95
C LEU A 17 2.30 19.23 -2.46
N HIS A 18 1.20 18.83 -3.12
CA HIS A 18 0.96 19.14 -4.52
C HIS A 18 0.89 20.67 -4.74
N ASN A 19 0.18 21.40 -3.88
CA ASN A 19 0.05 22.86 -3.94
C ASN A 19 1.39 23.60 -3.86
N ILE A 20 2.42 23.00 -3.28
CA ILE A 20 3.80 23.55 -3.23
C ILE A 20 4.72 22.95 -4.30
N GLY A 21 4.18 22.20 -5.24
CA GLY A 21 4.88 21.72 -6.44
C GLY A 21 5.36 20.27 -6.42
N ALA A 22 4.95 19.45 -5.47
CA ALA A 22 5.25 18.01 -5.52
C ALA A 22 4.37 17.33 -6.59
N ASP A 23 4.98 16.50 -7.44
CA ASP A 23 4.35 15.79 -8.55
C ASP A 23 4.52 14.27 -8.50
N THR A 24 5.27 13.78 -7.53
CA THR A 24 5.59 12.35 -7.38
C THR A 24 5.59 11.97 -5.91
N PHE A 25 4.84 10.94 -5.57
CA PHE A 25 4.62 10.51 -4.20
C PHE A 25 4.92 9.03 -4.02
N ILE A 26 5.67 8.69 -2.99
CA ILE A 26 5.87 7.32 -2.54
C ILE A 26 5.42 7.21 -1.09
N ARG A 27 4.38 6.39 -0.87
CA ARG A 27 3.99 6.01 0.47
C ARG A 27 4.88 4.86 0.95
N VAL A 28 5.58 5.08 2.04
CA VAL A 28 6.26 4.03 2.79
C VAL A 28 5.55 3.83 4.12
N GLY A 29 5.18 2.61 4.44
CA GLY A 29 4.45 2.33 5.67
C GLY A 29 4.50 0.87 6.07
N THR A 30 3.51 0.45 6.86
CA THR A 30 3.38 -0.93 7.32
C THR A 30 2.11 -1.58 6.78
N CYS A 31 2.10 -2.91 6.73
CA CYS A 31 0.93 -3.70 6.38
C CYS A 31 0.89 -5.00 7.19
N GLY A 32 -0.28 -5.63 7.23
CA GLY A 32 -0.46 -7.01 7.66
C GLY A 32 -0.55 -7.92 6.43
N GLY A 33 0.20 -9.02 6.40
CA GLY A 33 0.12 -9.99 5.30
C GLY A 33 -1.23 -10.72 5.26
N ILE A 34 -1.68 -11.07 4.05
CA ILE A 34 -2.87 -11.90 3.78
C ILE A 34 -2.45 -13.18 3.07
N ALA A 35 -1.75 -13.07 1.95
CA ALA A 35 -1.29 -14.23 1.19
C ALA A 35 -0.21 -15.00 1.96
N LEU A 36 -0.29 -16.33 1.98
CA LEU A 36 0.58 -17.18 2.81
C LEU A 36 2.08 -17.08 2.47
N GLN A 37 2.42 -16.70 1.23
CA GLN A 37 3.82 -16.48 0.84
C GLN A 37 4.42 -15.19 1.39
N VAL A 38 3.59 -14.23 1.82
CA VAL A 38 4.04 -12.96 2.38
C VAL A 38 4.39 -13.15 3.85
N LYS A 39 5.65 -12.93 4.21
CA LYS A 39 6.18 -13.11 5.56
C LYS A 39 6.46 -11.77 6.22
N SER A 40 6.60 -11.79 7.55
CA SER A 40 7.16 -10.64 8.27
C SER A 40 8.55 -10.30 7.72
N ASP A 41 8.91 -9.04 7.73
CA ASP A 41 10.12 -8.44 7.15
C ASP A 41 10.14 -8.38 5.61
N ASP A 42 9.20 -9.01 4.91
CA ASP A 42 9.10 -8.83 3.46
C ASP A 42 8.63 -7.40 3.13
N VAL A 43 8.99 -6.93 1.94
CA VAL A 43 8.49 -5.67 1.37
C VAL A 43 7.34 -5.98 0.42
N VAL A 44 6.18 -5.39 0.63
CA VAL A 44 5.05 -5.45 -0.32
C VAL A 44 4.98 -4.15 -1.11
N ILE A 45 4.94 -4.25 -2.43
CA ILE A 45 4.78 -3.14 -3.37
C ILE A 45 3.38 -3.22 -3.96
N ALA A 46 2.56 -2.18 -3.74
CA ALA A 46 1.19 -2.17 -4.23
C ALA A 46 1.14 -1.87 -5.73
N THR A 47 0.56 -2.77 -6.51
CA THR A 47 0.22 -2.53 -7.93
C THR A 47 -1.15 -1.89 -8.08
N GLY A 48 -2.02 -2.10 -7.11
CA GLY A 48 -3.33 -1.52 -6.97
C GLY A 48 -3.89 -1.83 -5.59
N ALA A 49 -4.99 -1.18 -5.24
CA ALA A 49 -5.62 -1.34 -3.94
C ALA A 49 -7.13 -1.58 -4.05
N VAL A 50 -7.63 -2.50 -3.23
CA VAL A 50 -9.08 -2.67 -3.02
C VAL A 50 -9.61 -1.43 -2.33
N ARG A 51 -10.60 -0.77 -2.91
CA ARG A 51 -11.24 0.45 -2.40
C ARG A 51 -12.30 0.12 -1.34
N HIS A 52 -11.84 -0.33 -0.16
CA HIS A 52 -12.70 -0.67 0.98
C HIS A 52 -12.65 0.42 2.06
N GLU A 53 -12.52 1.68 1.63
CA GLU A 53 -12.45 2.90 2.43
C GLU A 53 -13.30 4.00 1.79
N GLY A 54 -13.45 5.14 2.47
CA GLY A 54 -14.34 6.23 2.06
C GLY A 54 -13.68 7.31 1.20
N ALA A 55 -12.44 7.69 1.51
CA ALA A 55 -11.79 8.85 0.90
C ALA A 55 -11.66 8.77 -0.62
N SER A 56 -11.30 7.59 -1.16
CA SER A 56 -11.16 7.41 -2.61
C SER A 56 -12.47 7.66 -3.39
N ARG A 57 -13.62 7.51 -2.73
CA ARG A 57 -14.94 7.71 -3.37
C ARG A 57 -15.25 9.17 -3.64
N GLU A 58 -14.60 10.09 -2.93
CA GLU A 58 -14.75 11.53 -3.15
C GLU A 58 -13.83 12.05 -4.27
N TYR A 59 -12.79 11.27 -4.64
CA TYR A 59 -11.90 11.58 -5.75
C TYR A 59 -12.30 10.90 -7.07
N ALA A 60 -12.92 9.72 -7.02
CA ALA A 60 -13.27 8.97 -8.20
C ALA A 60 -14.50 8.08 -7.99
N PRO A 61 -15.34 7.83 -9.02
CA PRO A 61 -16.44 6.87 -8.93
C PRO A 61 -15.90 5.47 -8.59
N ILE A 62 -16.73 4.63 -7.96
CA ILE A 62 -16.26 3.34 -7.39
C ILE A 62 -15.71 2.38 -8.47
N GLU A 63 -16.16 2.52 -9.68
CA GLU A 63 -15.72 1.73 -10.85
C GLU A 63 -14.31 2.09 -11.33
N PHE A 64 -13.81 3.29 -10.97
CA PHE A 64 -12.43 3.67 -11.28
C PHE A 64 -11.46 2.88 -10.42
N PRO A 65 -10.47 2.18 -11.01
CA PRO A 65 -9.54 1.37 -10.24
C PRO A 65 -8.53 2.23 -9.49
N ALA A 66 -8.25 1.88 -8.24
CA ALA A 66 -7.14 2.46 -7.49
C ALA A 66 -5.84 1.73 -7.87
N VAL A 67 -5.09 2.27 -8.83
CA VAL A 67 -3.84 1.68 -9.34
C VAL A 67 -2.66 2.60 -9.07
N SER A 68 -1.50 2.01 -8.79
CA SER A 68 -0.26 2.74 -8.65
C SER A 68 0.24 3.22 -10.02
N ASP A 69 0.96 4.34 -10.04
CA ASP A 69 1.68 4.79 -11.23
C ASP A 69 2.73 3.75 -11.64
N TYR A 70 2.78 3.45 -12.96
CA TYR A 70 3.65 2.41 -13.50
C TYR A 70 5.14 2.69 -13.26
N GLN A 71 5.58 3.94 -13.48
CA GLN A 71 6.99 4.31 -13.32
C GLN A 71 7.43 4.22 -11.87
N VAL A 72 6.56 4.67 -10.94
CA VAL A 72 6.83 4.56 -9.50
C VAL A 72 6.86 3.10 -9.06
N GLN A 73 5.93 2.28 -9.54
CA GLN A 73 5.91 0.84 -9.25
C GLN A 73 7.17 0.14 -9.77
N GLU A 74 7.58 0.41 -11.02
CA GLU A 74 8.79 -0.15 -11.61
C GLU A 74 10.05 0.25 -10.82
N ALA A 75 10.15 1.53 -10.42
CA ALA A 75 11.26 2.01 -9.60
C ALA A 75 11.33 1.31 -8.23
N LEU A 76 10.17 1.10 -7.57
CA LEU A 76 10.10 0.37 -6.30
C LEU A 76 10.54 -1.10 -6.45
N VAL A 77 10.09 -1.77 -7.50
CA VAL A 77 10.50 -3.16 -7.80
C VAL A 77 12.00 -3.23 -8.09
N GLN A 78 12.52 -2.31 -8.89
CA GLN A 78 13.95 -2.28 -9.19
C GLN A 78 14.80 -1.96 -7.95
N ALA A 79 14.34 -1.04 -7.10
CA ALA A 79 14.98 -0.73 -5.83
C ALA A 79 15.07 -1.95 -4.90
N ALA A 80 13.98 -2.71 -4.75
CA ALA A 80 13.97 -3.92 -3.94
C ALA A 80 14.95 -4.98 -4.47
N LYS A 81 15.03 -5.14 -5.80
CA LYS A 81 16.00 -6.03 -6.46
C LYS A 81 17.43 -5.59 -6.22
N ASN A 82 17.75 -4.30 -6.43
CA ASN A 82 19.09 -3.74 -6.25
C ASN A 82 19.61 -3.93 -4.81
N LEU A 83 18.70 -3.82 -3.84
CA LEU A 83 19.01 -3.95 -2.42
C LEU A 83 18.98 -5.40 -1.91
N GLY A 84 18.58 -6.36 -2.77
CA GLY A 84 18.47 -7.77 -2.39
C GLY A 84 17.45 -8.02 -1.28
N LYS A 85 16.43 -7.16 -1.15
CA LYS A 85 15.38 -7.33 -0.14
C LYS A 85 14.34 -8.34 -0.63
N PRO A 86 13.79 -9.22 0.22
CA PRO A 86 12.63 -10.03 -0.14
C PRO A 86 11.43 -9.13 -0.41
N TRP A 87 10.74 -9.33 -1.54
CA TRP A 87 9.65 -8.48 -1.96
C TRP A 87 8.54 -9.22 -2.71
N HIS A 88 7.35 -8.64 -2.67
CA HIS A 88 6.17 -9.07 -3.43
C HIS A 88 5.54 -7.84 -4.09
N ALA A 89 5.03 -8.01 -5.31
CA ALA A 89 4.25 -6.96 -5.97
C ALA A 89 2.86 -7.50 -6.31
N GLY A 90 1.81 -6.74 -5.97
CA GLY A 90 0.42 -7.16 -6.20
C GLY A 90 -0.60 -6.25 -5.55
N VAL A 91 -1.85 -6.68 -5.59
CA VAL A 91 -2.97 -5.93 -5.01
C VAL A 91 -2.94 -6.00 -3.50
N VAL A 92 -3.21 -4.86 -2.84
CA VAL A 92 -3.39 -4.76 -1.39
C VAL A 92 -4.84 -4.40 -1.05
N GLN A 93 -5.29 -4.74 0.15
CA GLN A 93 -6.59 -4.30 0.66
C GLN A 93 -6.39 -2.99 1.44
N CYS A 94 -7.08 -1.92 1.02
CA CYS A 94 -7.11 -0.65 1.74
C CYS A 94 -8.46 -0.49 2.47
N LYS A 95 -8.41 -0.21 3.78
CA LYS A 95 -9.58 -0.13 4.65
C LYS A 95 -9.52 1.04 5.61
N ASP A 96 -10.68 1.45 6.15
CA ASP A 96 -10.77 2.47 7.21
C ASP A 96 -10.73 1.88 8.62
N SER A 97 -11.24 0.67 8.81
CA SER A 97 -11.36 0.09 10.15
C SER A 97 -10.31 -0.97 10.43
N PHE A 98 -9.32 -0.64 11.26
CA PHE A 98 -8.34 -1.61 11.74
C PHE A 98 -9.01 -2.77 12.48
N TYR A 99 -9.88 -2.47 13.43
CA TYR A 99 -10.56 -3.50 14.22
C TYR A 99 -11.66 -4.24 13.46
N GLY A 100 -12.15 -3.71 12.34
CA GLY A 100 -13.03 -4.44 11.43
C GLY A 100 -12.35 -5.67 10.83
N GLN A 101 -11.02 -5.64 10.66
CA GLN A 101 -10.24 -6.79 10.22
C GLN A 101 -9.85 -7.71 11.39
N HIS A 102 -9.27 -7.13 12.47
CA HIS A 102 -8.65 -7.92 13.54
C HIS A 102 -9.64 -8.43 14.59
N SER A 103 -10.86 -7.91 14.62
CA SER A 103 -11.92 -8.33 15.53
C SER A 103 -13.29 -8.27 14.86
N PRO A 104 -13.48 -8.88 13.67
CA PRO A 104 -14.70 -8.73 12.88
C PRO A 104 -15.93 -9.25 13.61
N ALA A 105 -15.80 -10.29 14.44
CA ALA A 105 -16.93 -10.93 15.12
C ALA A 105 -17.68 -9.99 16.08
N ARG A 106 -17.04 -8.94 16.59
CA ARG A 106 -17.69 -7.94 17.47
C ARG A 106 -18.41 -6.82 16.71
N MET A 107 -18.23 -6.76 15.37
CA MET A 107 -18.82 -5.71 14.57
C MET A 107 -20.26 -6.03 14.16
N PRO A 108 -21.16 -5.04 14.11
CA PRO A 108 -22.55 -5.28 13.64
C PRO A 108 -22.62 -5.89 12.23
N VAL A 109 -21.64 -5.60 11.37
CA VAL A 109 -21.51 -6.10 9.99
C VAL A 109 -20.55 -7.27 9.85
N ALA A 110 -20.36 -8.06 10.90
CA ALA A 110 -19.39 -9.14 10.98
C ALA A 110 -19.41 -10.09 9.77
N GLN A 111 -20.60 -10.49 9.33
CA GLN A 111 -20.74 -11.44 8.21
C GLN A 111 -20.23 -10.85 6.89
N GLU A 112 -20.48 -9.58 6.64
CA GLU A 112 -19.96 -8.87 5.46
C GLU A 112 -18.43 -8.76 5.48
N LEU A 113 -17.85 -8.43 6.63
CA LEU A 113 -16.41 -8.33 6.80
C LEU A 113 -15.72 -9.67 6.57
N LEU A 114 -16.25 -10.75 7.17
CA LEU A 114 -15.71 -12.11 7.00
C LEU A 114 -15.84 -12.60 5.55
N TYR A 115 -16.99 -12.35 4.90
CA TYR A 115 -17.21 -12.70 3.49
C TYR A 115 -16.20 -11.97 2.58
N LYS A 116 -16.03 -10.68 2.77
CA LYS A 116 -15.07 -9.87 1.99
C LYS A 116 -13.63 -10.33 2.23
N TRP A 117 -13.27 -10.61 3.48
CA TRP A 117 -11.93 -11.12 3.80
C TRP A 117 -11.62 -12.43 3.08
N GLU A 118 -12.56 -13.36 3.08
CA GLU A 118 -12.42 -14.63 2.35
C GLU A 118 -12.30 -14.39 0.83
N ALA A 119 -13.04 -13.43 0.29
CA ALA A 119 -12.93 -13.04 -1.12
C ALA A 119 -11.54 -12.47 -1.44
N TRP A 120 -10.98 -11.61 -0.58
CA TRP A 120 -9.62 -11.07 -0.77
C TRP A 120 -8.56 -12.16 -0.79
N LYS A 121 -8.65 -13.14 0.09
CA LYS A 121 -7.75 -14.30 0.09
C LYS A 121 -7.81 -15.08 -1.22
N ARG A 122 -9.01 -15.39 -1.70
CA ARG A 122 -9.21 -16.12 -2.96
C ARG A 122 -8.77 -15.35 -4.19
N LEU A 123 -8.83 -14.03 -4.16
CA LEU A 123 -8.37 -13.14 -5.22
C LEU A 123 -6.84 -12.92 -5.19
N GLY A 124 -6.14 -13.46 -4.21
CA GLY A 124 -4.69 -13.34 -4.10
C GLY A 124 -4.22 -11.96 -3.63
N VAL A 125 -5.05 -11.23 -2.87
CA VAL A 125 -4.64 -9.98 -2.25
C VAL A 125 -3.49 -10.26 -1.28
N LEU A 126 -2.38 -9.50 -1.42
CA LEU A 126 -1.13 -9.79 -0.72
C LEU A 126 -1.14 -9.37 0.74
N ALA A 127 -1.65 -8.18 1.01
CA ALA A 127 -1.56 -7.55 2.31
C ALA A 127 -2.69 -6.55 2.53
N SER A 128 -2.84 -6.09 3.77
CA SER A 128 -3.84 -5.11 4.20
C SER A 128 -3.17 -3.89 4.80
N GLU A 129 -3.63 -2.70 4.38
CA GLU A 129 -3.16 -1.39 4.82
C GLU A 129 -4.32 -0.38 4.83
N MET A 130 -4.09 0.94 4.96
CA MET A 130 -5.18 1.87 5.24
C MET A 130 -5.18 3.16 4.39
N GLU A 131 -4.29 3.35 3.39
CA GLU A 131 -4.16 4.63 2.68
C GLU A 131 -4.05 4.55 1.14
N SER A 132 -3.55 3.44 0.57
CA SER A 132 -3.16 3.39 -0.84
C SER A 132 -4.31 3.64 -1.81
N ALA A 133 -5.52 3.14 -1.54
CA ALA A 133 -6.64 3.37 -2.46
C ALA A 133 -6.99 4.86 -2.54
N ALA A 134 -7.01 5.54 -1.40
CA ALA A 134 -7.25 6.99 -1.32
C ALA A 134 -6.15 7.76 -2.08
N LEU A 135 -4.88 7.43 -1.82
CA LEU A 135 -3.73 8.10 -2.46
C LEU A 135 -3.69 7.88 -3.96
N PHE A 136 -3.97 6.66 -4.45
CA PHE A 136 -3.96 6.37 -5.89
C PHE A 136 -5.08 7.11 -6.63
N CYS A 137 -6.29 7.17 -6.04
CA CYS A 137 -7.40 7.93 -6.63
C CYS A 137 -7.16 9.44 -6.57
N CYS A 138 -6.62 9.96 -5.47
CA CYS A 138 -6.25 11.36 -5.33
C CYS A 138 -5.16 11.74 -6.35
N ALA A 139 -4.11 10.93 -6.49
CA ALA A 139 -3.04 11.15 -7.45
C ALA A 139 -3.56 11.20 -8.89
N ALA A 140 -4.48 10.29 -9.25
CA ALA A 140 -5.12 10.30 -10.57
C ALA A 140 -5.93 11.58 -10.81
N ALA A 141 -6.66 12.06 -9.80
CA ALA A 141 -7.42 13.32 -9.89
C ALA A 141 -6.51 14.55 -10.01
N LEU A 142 -5.35 14.54 -9.37
CA LEU A 142 -4.35 15.63 -9.44
C LEU A 142 -3.44 15.55 -10.67
N GLY A 143 -3.43 14.42 -11.39
CA GLY A 143 -2.53 14.19 -12.52
C GLY A 143 -1.07 14.00 -12.10
N VAL A 144 -0.83 13.42 -10.92
CA VAL A 144 0.51 13.18 -10.35
C VAL A 144 0.83 11.70 -10.21
N ARG A 145 2.11 11.35 -10.07
CA ARG A 145 2.55 9.96 -9.89
C ARG A 145 2.47 9.54 -8.42
N CYS A 146 1.94 8.35 -8.16
CA CYS A 146 1.91 7.79 -6.80
C CYS A 146 2.15 6.28 -6.79
N GLY A 147 2.93 5.81 -5.82
CA GLY A 147 3.13 4.40 -5.52
C GLY A 147 3.25 4.15 -4.02
N SER A 148 3.19 2.88 -3.63
CA SER A 148 3.28 2.50 -2.21
C SER A 148 4.11 1.25 -2.02
N CYS A 149 4.92 1.23 -0.95
CA CYS A 149 5.59 0.04 -0.46
C CYS A 149 5.47 -0.06 1.07
N PHE A 150 5.48 -1.29 1.56
CA PHE A 150 5.17 -1.59 2.95
C PHE A 150 6.15 -2.59 3.53
N HIS A 151 6.49 -2.40 4.78
CA HIS A 151 7.05 -3.43 5.63
C HIS A 151 5.90 -4.32 6.16
N VAL A 152 6.05 -5.62 6.06
CA VAL A 152 5.10 -6.59 6.62
C VAL A 152 5.42 -6.81 8.09
N ILE A 153 4.52 -6.33 8.98
CA ILE A 153 4.69 -6.52 10.43
C ILE A 153 4.43 -7.98 10.82
N TRP A 154 3.34 -8.53 10.30
CA TRP A 154 2.80 -9.82 10.71
C TRP A 154 1.76 -10.32 9.68
N ASN A 155 1.49 -11.62 9.64
CA ASN A 155 0.50 -12.20 8.74
C ASN A 155 -0.48 -13.11 9.50
N GLN A 156 -1.70 -12.64 9.70
CA GLN A 156 -2.72 -13.36 10.47
C GLN A 156 -3.13 -14.70 9.83
N GLU A 157 -3.06 -14.83 8.51
CA GLU A 157 -3.41 -16.08 7.83
C GLU A 157 -2.32 -17.15 7.99
N ARG A 158 -1.04 -16.73 8.05
CA ARG A 158 0.05 -17.64 8.40
C ARG A 158 -0.07 -18.15 9.83
N GLU A 159 -0.42 -17.28 10.78
CA GLU A 159 -0.67 -17.68 12.16
C GLU A 159 -1.85 -18.65 12.24
N ALA A 160 -2.98 -18.34 11.60
CA ALA A 160 -4.14 -19.20 11.55
C ALA A 160 -3.86 -20.57 10.90
N ALA A 161 -2.92 -20.63 9.96
CA ALA A 161 -2.44 -21.84 9.30
C ALA A 161 -1.35 -22.59 10.10
N GLY A 162 -0.94 -22.10 11.27
CA GLY A 162 0.13 -22.69 12.09
C GLY A 162 1.51 -22.62 11.42
N LEU A 163 1.72 -21.68 10.49
CA LEU A 163 2.99 -21.47 9.82
C LEU A 163 3.89 -20.59 10.67
N ASP A 164 5.20 -20.82 10.56
CA ASP A 164 6.20 -20.03 11.27
C ASP A 164 6.14 -18.56 10.84
N GLN A 165 6.06 -17.69 11.85
CA GLN A 165 6.18 -16.24 11.68
C GLN A 165 6.54 -15.55 12.99
N THR A 166 7.17 -14.38 12.87
CA THR A 166 7.51 -13.46 13.95
C THR A 166 6.87 -12.12 13.68
N GLU A 167 6.55 -11.36 14.70
CA GLU A 167 6.16 -9.96 14.56
C GLU A 167 7.42 -9.10 14.43
N SER A 168 7.45 -8.19 13.45
CA SER A 168 8.57 -7.30 13.19
C SER A 168 8.10 -5.87 12.95
N HIS A 169 8.79 -4.91 13.58
CA HIS A 169 8.52 -3.48 13.45
C HIS A 169 9.71 -2.70 12.83
N ASP A 170 10.69 -3.40 12.26
CA ASP A 170 11.84 -2.77 11.61
C ASP A 170 11.52 -2.35 10.18
N LEU A 171 11.13 -1.10 9.99
CA LEU A 171 10.80 -0.53 8.69
C LEU A 171 12.00 -0.27 7.78
N THR A 172 13.22 -0.54 8.22
CA THR A 172 14.44 -0.18 7.49
C THR A 172 14.42 -0.67 6.04
N ALA A 173 13.99 -1.92 5.80
CA ALA A 173 13.95 -2.46 4.45
C ALA A 173 12.99 -1.68 3.53
N ALA A 174 11.80 -1.35 3.99
CA ALA A 174 10.83 -0.59 3.20
C ALA A 174 11.27 0.87 2.99
N LEU A 175 11.89 1.49 3.99
CA LEU A 175 12.47 2.84 3.87
C LEU A 175 13.60 2.87 2.85
N ASP A 176 14.54 1.92 2.91
CA ASP A 176 15.65 1.81 1.96
C ASP A 176 15.12 1.67 0.52
N VAL A 177 14.10 0.80 0.31
CA VAL A 177 13.46 0.62 -0.99
C VAL A 177 12.80 1.91 -1.47
N GLY A 178 12.08 2.62 -0.60
CA GLY A 178 11.46 3.89 -0.95
C GLY A 178 12.49 4.97 -1.34
N ILE A 179 13.58 5.10 -0.57
CA ILE A 179 14.67 6.05 -0.84
C ILE A 179 15.37 5.71 -2.17
N GLU A 180 15.69 4.45 -2.40
CA GLU A 180 16.34 4.02 -3.64
C GLU A 180 15.42 4.24 -4.85
N ALA A 181 14.12 3.97 -4.71
CA ALA A 181 13.15 4.24 -5.78
C ALA A 181 13.09 5.73 -6.16
N VAL A 182 13.14 6.65 -5.18
CA VAL A 182 13.22 8.09 -5.44
C VAL A 182 14.47 8.44 -6.27
N LYS A 183 15.63 7.87 -5.94
CA LYS A 183 16.86 8.10 -6.72
C LYS A 183 16.73 7.61 -8.16
N LEU A 184 16.14 6.42 -8.36
CA LEU A 184 15.90 5.86 -9.70
C LEU A 184 14.95 6.75 -10.52
N LEU A 185 13.86 7.24 -9.91
CA LEU A 185 12.93 8.15 -10.57
C LEU A 185 13.61 9.47 -10.98
N ILE A 186 14.38 10.08 -10.09
CA ILE A 186 15.15 11.31 -10.40
C ILE A 186 16.12 11.07 -11.57
N GLN A 187 16.79 9.93 -11.63
CA GLN A 187 17.70 9.60 -12.73
C GLN A 187 16.94 9.43 -14.05
N ALA A 188 15.79 8.72 -14.03
CA ALA A 188 14.95 8.53 -15.21
C ALA A 188 14.38 9.86 -15.72
N ASP A 189 13.87 10.72 -14.84
CA ASP A 189 13.32 12.03 -15.21
C ASP A 189 14.38 12.94 -15.85
N ARG A 190 15.61 12.93 -15.33
CA ARG A 190 16.75 13.69 -15.92
C ARG A 190 17.14 13.16 -17.30
N ALA A 191 17.10 11.84 -17.50
CA ALA A 191 17.43 11.25 -18.79
C ALA A 191 16.39 11.59 -19.87
N ASN A 192 15.15 11.77 -19.50
CA ASN A 192 14.05 12.13 -20.42
C ASN A 192 14.02 13.64 -20.76
N GLN A 193 14.77 14.48 -20.06
CA GLN A 193 14.87 15.94 -20.32
C GLN A 193 16.02 16.30 -21.28
N ASN A 194 16.91 15.34 -21.59
CA ASN A 194 18.02 15.51 -22.55
C ASN A 194 17.68 14.85 -23.90
#